data_44a2232c70ea31e16fae06f42b61ae42
#
_entry.id   44a2232c70ea31e16fae06f42b61ae42
#
_cell.length_a   1.000
_cell.length_b   1.000
_cell.length_c   1.000
_cell.angle_alpha   90.00
_cell.angle_beta   90.00
_cell.angle_gamma   90.00
#
_symmetry.space_group_name_H-M   'P 1'
#
loop_
_entity.id
_entity.type
_entity.pdbx_description
1 polymer ?
#
loop_
_entity_poly.entity_id
_entity_poly.type
_entity_poly.pdbx_seq_one_letter_code
_entity_poly.pdbx_strand_id
1 'polypeptide(L)'
;MEPLCVVLYQNDPRTAQTLAVSLSQHFNSVHTARTYQEVRPAVARHRAEAVVLDLETSGPCEVEHLHREFPELCIVGTHRLADDKLWTEALNLGASDICEPRNQDVVSSLLRGLTHRVAA
;
A
#
# COMPACT_ATOMS: atom_id res chain seq x y z
N MET A 1 -3.99 5.09 -21.49
CA MET A 1 -3.63 5.04 -20.05
C MET A 1 -4.10 3.73 -19.45
N GLU A 2 -3.21 2.98 -18.89
CA GLU A 2 -3.58 1.71 -18.31
C GLU A 2 -4.34 1.91 -16.99
N PRO A 3 -5.36 1.09 -16.74
CA PRO A 3 -6.06 1.15 -15.47
C PRO A 3 -5.12 0.70 -14.34
N LEU A 4 -5.07 1.49 -13.28
CA LEU A 4 -4.28 1.15 -12.11
C LEU A 4 -5.20 0.63 -11.01
N CYS A 5 -4.82 -0.49 -10.44
CA CYS A 5 -5.58 -1.16 -9.39
C CYS A 5 -4.78 -1.13 -8.08
N VAL A 6 -5.45 -0.73 -7.01
CA VAL A 6 -4.85 -0.61 -5.69
C VAL A 6 -5.62 -1.48 -4.71
N VAL A 7 -4.91 -2.26 -3.91
CA VAL A 7 -5.49 -2.97 -2.77
C VAL A 7 -5.18 -2.16 -1.52
N LEU A 8 -6.20 -1.92 -0.71
CA LEU A 8 -6.09 -1.11 0.49
C LEU A 8 -6.41 -1.94 1.72
N TYR A 9 -5.51 -1.95 2.69
CA TYR A 9 -5.78 -2.54 3.99
C TYR A 9 -5.48 -1.54 5.09
N GLN A 10 -6.50 -1.22 5.88
CA GLN A 10 -6.39 -0.42 7.10
C GLN A 10 -7.25 -1.08 8.17
N ASN A 11 -6.70 -1.24 9.35
CA ASN A 11 -7.44 -1.87 10.44
C ASN A 11 -8.61 -1.00 10.91
N ASP A 12 -8.44 0.31 10.92
CA ASP A 12 -9.50 1.24 11.31
C ASP A 12 -10.50 1.42 10.17
N PRO A 13 -11.79 1.05 10.36
CA PRO A 13 -12.79 1.15 9.28
C PRO A 13 -12.99 2.57 8.74
N ARG A 14 -12.90 3.57 9.58
CA ARG A 14 -13.05 4.96 9.14
C ARG A 14 -11.91 5.38 8.24
N THR A 15 -10.69 5.05 8.64
CA THR A 15 -9.51 5.34 7.83
C THR A 15 -9.60 4.60 6.50
N ALA A 16 -10.00 3.33 6.53
CA ALA A 16 -10.14 2.54 5.32
C ALA A 16 -11.15 3.18 4.36
N GLN A 17 -12.31 3.59 4.86
CA GLN A 17 -13.34 4.19 4.04
C GLN A 17 -12.89 5.53 3.45
N THR A 18 -12.30 6.37 4.27
CA THR A 18 -11.82 7.68 3.82
C THR A 18 -10.75 7.55 2.74
N LEU A 19 -9.80 6.65 2.95
CA LEU A 19 -8.75 6.41 1.96
C LEU A 19 -9.31 5.79 0.68
N ALA A 20 -10.27 4.86 0.80
CA ALA A 20 -10.87 4.24 -0.38
C ALA A 20 -11.55 5.27 -1.27
N VAL A 21 -12.29 6.20 -0.68
CA VAL A 21 -12.94 7.27 -1.43
C VAL A 21 -11.90 8.15 -2.12
N SER A 22 -10.87 8.57 -1.39
CA SER A 22 -9.82 9.41 -1.94
C SER A 22 -9.07 8.72 -3.08
N LEU A 23 -8.69 7.47 -2.87
CA LEU A 23 -7.94 6.72 -3.88
C LEU A 23 -8.78 6.45 -5.13
N SER A 24 -10.08 6.27 -4.98
CA SER A 24 -10.98 6.06 -6.12
C SER A 24 -11.05 7.26 -7.06
N GLN A 25 -10.65 8.43 -6.60
CA GLN A 25 -10.59 9.62 -7.44
C GLN A 25 -9.32 9.66 -8.30
N HIS A 26 -8.31 8.88 -7.94
CA HIS A 26 -7.01 8.88 -8.62
C HIS A 26 -6.70 7.58 -9.35
N PHE A 27 -7.35 6.49 -8.97
CA PHE A 27 -7.08 5.17 -9.54
C PHE A 27 -8.36 4.53 -10.02
N ASN A 28 -8.26 3.67 -11.03
CA ASN A 28 -9.44 3.07 -11.67
C ASN A 28 -10.16 2.07 -10.77
N SER A 29 -9.40 1.32 -10.00
CA SER A 29 -9.97 0.29 -9.13
C SER A 29 -9.31 0.32 -7.77
N VAL A 30 -10.12 0.35 -6.72
CA VAL A 30 -9.62 0.26 -5.34
C VAL A 30 -10.38 -0.85 -4.65
N HIS A 31 -9.66 -1.85 -4.15
CA HIS A 31 -10.24 -3.00 -3.46
C HIS A 31 -9.80 -2.98 -2.01
N THR A 32 -10.75 -2.92 -1.10
CA THR A 32 -10.46 -2.88 0.32
C THR A 32 -10.45 -4.28 0.90
N ALA A 33 -9.33 -4.67 1.50
CA ALA A 33 -9.22 -5.90 2.26
C ALA A 33 -9.63 -5.63 3.71
N ARG A 34 -10.37 -6.54 4.32
CA ARG A 34 -10.83 -6.38 5.70
C ARG A 34 -9.80 -6.85 6.71
N THR A 35 -8.96 -7.79 6.32
CA THR A 35 -7.89 -8.31 7.16
C THR A 35 -6.61 -8.37 6.33
N TYR A 36 -5.47 -8.42 7.00
CA TYR A 36 -4.23 -8.51 6.22
C TYR A 36 -4.09 -9.86 5.53
N GLN A 37 -4.77 -10.90 6.01
CA GLN A 37 -4.79 -12.20 5.34
C GLN A 37 -5.48 -12.14 3.98
N GLU A 38 -6.37 -11.18 3.78
CA GLU A 38 -7.04 -11.00 2.49
C GLU A 38 -6.21 -10.22 1.48
N VAL A 39 -5.14 -9.56 1.93
CA VAL A 39 -4.33 -8.69 1.06
C VAL A 39 -3.69 -9.47 -0.09
N ARG A 40 -2.98 -10.56 0.23
CA ARG A 40 -2.29 -11.36 -0.80
C ARG A 40 -3.24 -11.95 -1.84
N PRO A 41 -4.34 -12.60 -1.42
CA PRO A 41 -5.30 -13.08 -2.41
C PRO A 41 -5.92 -11.96 -3.26
N ALA A 42 -6.16 -10.79 -2.65
CA ALA A 42 -6.72 -9.67 -3.40
C ALA A 42 -5.73 -9.13 -4.43
N VAL A 43 -4.45 -9.01 -4.07
CA VAL A 43 -3.42 -8.57 -5.01
C VAL A 43 -3.34 -9.53 -6.20
N ALA A 44 -3.37 -10.83 -5.93
CA ALA A 44 -3.30 -11.84 -6.99
C ALA A 44 -4.55 -11.82 -7.86
N ARG A 45 -5.73 -11.78 -7.23
CA ARG A 45 -7.01 -11.83 -7.95
C ARG A 45 -7.19 -10.63 -8.87
N HIS A 46 -6.88 -9.45 -8.38
CA HIS A 46 -7.13 -8.21 -9.12
C HIS A 46 -5.92 -7.72 -9.89
N ARG A 47 -4.80 -8.42 -9.80
CA ARG A 47 -3.53 -8.04 -10.45
C ARG A 47 -3.17 -6.60 -10.08
N ALA A 48 -3.20 -6.32 -8.80
CA ALA A 48 -2.96 -4.97 -8.31
C ALA A 48 -1.54 -4.51 -8.61
N GLU A 49 -1.39 -3.26 -8.97
CA GLU A 49 -0.08 -2.63 -9.18
C GLU A 49 0.46 -2.02 -7.89
N ALA A 50 -0.41 -1.76 -6.92
CA ALA A 50 -0.01 -1.15 -5.66
C ALA A 50 -0.85 -1.68 -4.51
N VAL A 51 -0.29 -1.60 -3.32
CA VAL A 51 -0.98 -1.92 -2.09
C VAL A 51 -0.67 -0.86 -1.04
N VAL A 52 -1.68 -0.49 -0.28
CA VAL A 52 -1.53 0.34 0.91
C VAL A 52 -1.72 -0.58 2.10
N LEU A 53 -0.69 -0.73 2.90
CA LEU A 53 -0.64 -1.72 3.97
C LEU A 53 -0.50 -1.06 5.33
N ASP A 54 -1.41 -1.38 6.25
CA ASP A 54 -1.37 -0.87 7.62
C ASP A 54 -0.30 -1.60 8.42
N LEU A 55 0.85 -0.95 8.62
CA LEU A 55 1.97 -1.54 9.32
C LEU A 55 1.77 -1.58 10.83
N GLU A 56 0.83 -0.81 11.37
CA GLU A 56 0.55 -0.86 12.80
C GLU A 56 -0.07 -2.20 13.19
N THR A 57 -0.78 -2.83 12.26
CA THR A 57 -1.45 -4.10 12.51
C THR A 57 -0.64 -5.28 12.00
N SER A 58 -0.15 -5.18 10.75
CA SER A 58 0.52 -6.32 10.11
C SER A 58 2.01 -6.40 10.42
N GLY A 59 2.63 -5.26 10.72
CA GLY A 59 4.07 -5.22 10.92
C GLY A 59 4.87 -5.27 9.63
N PRO A 60 6.18 -5.03 9.70
CA PRO A 60 7.02 -4.97 8.49
C PRO A 60 7.26 -6.32 7.82
N CYS A 61 7.06 -7.43 8.53
CA CYS A 61 7.25 -8.76 7.93
C CYS A 61 6.32 -9.01 6.74
N GLU A 62 5.12 -8.45 6.76
CA GLU A 62 4.19 -8.62 5.67
C GLU A 62 4.67 -7.93 4.40
N VAL A 63 5.41 -6.84 4.55
CA VAL A 63 6.05 -6.17 3.40
C VAL A 63 6.99 -7.14 2.68
N GLU A 64 7.81 -7.85 3.45
CA GLU A 64 8.74 -8.81 2.87
C GLU A 64 8.02 -9.92 2.12
N HIS A 65 6.97 -10.47 2.72
CA HIS A 65 6.19 -11.54 2.08
C HIS A 65 5.58 -11.06 0.76
N LEU A 66 4.98 -9.87 0.76
CA LEU A 66 4.38 -9.31 -0.46
C LEU A 66 5.43 -9.03 -1.52
N HIS A 67 6.57 -8.44 -1.12
CA HIS A 67 7.62 -8.13 -2.07
C HIS A 67 8.23 -9.38 -2.69
N ARG A 68 8.37 -10.43 -1.90
CA ARG A 68 8.90 -11.69 -2.39
C ARG A 68 7.97 -12.35 -3.40
N GLU A 69 6.68 -12.32 -3.12
CA GLU A 69 5.67 -12.95 -3.98
C GLU A 69 5.36 -12.08 -5.21
N PHE A 70 5.36 -10.77 -5.04
CA PHE A 70 5.04 -9.81 -6.09
C PHE A 70 6.15 -8.76 -6.19
N PRO A 71 7.27 -9.09 -6.85
CA PRO A 71 8.46 -8.20 -6.84
C PRO A 71 8.21 -6.81 -7.45
N GLU A 72 7.23 -6.69 -8.34
CA GLU A 72 6.96 -5.42 -9.00
C GLU A 72 5.86 -4.61 -8.34
N LEU A 73 5.27 -5.13 -7.26
CA LEU A 73 4.20 -4.47 -6.54
C LEU A 73 4.73 -3.23 -5.82
N CYS A 74 4.05 -2.10 -6.00
CA CYS A 74 4.35 -0.89 -5.24
C CYS A 74 3.71 -1.03 -3.86
N ILE A 75 4.51 -1.05 -2.81
CA ILE A 75 4.02 -1.25 -1.45
C ILE A 75 4.21 0.05 -0.67
N VAL A 76 3.11 0.66 -0.26
CA VAL A 76 3.13 1.83 0.61
C VAL A 76 2.63 1.41 1.98
N GLY A 77 3.50 1.51 2.98
CA GLY A 77 3.13 1.22 4.35
C GLY A 77 2.59 2.47 5.04
N THR A 78 1.60 2.30 5.91
CA THR A 78 1.08 3.40 6.71
C THR A 78 1.33 3.14 8.19
N HIS A 79 1.68 4.20 8.90
CA HIS A 79 1.89 4.14 10.34
C HIS A 79 1.80 5.56 10.89
N ARG A 80 1.03 5.74 11.96
CA ARG A 80 0.83 7.08 12.52
C ARG A 80 2.07 7.64 13.20
N LEU A 81 2.90 6.76 13.74
CA LEU A 81 4.07 7.15 14.53
C LEU A 81 5.33 6.39 14.08
N ALA A 82 5.53 6.31 12.77
CA ALA A 82 6.70 5.60 12.23
C ALA A 82 7.98 6.31 12.65
N ASP A 83 8.87 5.59 13.33
CA ASP A 83 10.19 6.11 13.65
C ASP A 83 11.18 5.69 12.54
N ASP A 84 12.42 6.20 12.66
CA ASP A 84 13.45 5.93 11.67
C ASP A 84 13.76 4.44 11.54
N LYS A 85 13.68 3.71 12.63
CA LYS A 85 13.96 2.29 12.63
C LYS A 85 12.91 1.52 11.82
N LEU A 86 11.64 1.79 12.07
CA LEU A 86 10.56 1.15 11.32
C LEU A 86 10.63 1.51 9.85
N TRP A 87 10.87 2.77 9.55
CA TRP A 87 10.97 3.25 8.18
C TRP A 87 12.10 2.54 7.44
N THR A 88 13.28 2.53 8.03
CA THR A 88 14.43 1.87 7.43
C THR A 88 14.18 0.38 7.22
N GLU A 89 13.61 -0.28 8.23
CA GLU A 89 13.33 -1.71 8.17
C GLU A 89 12.35 -2.02 7.04
N ALA A 90 11.25 -1.29 6.95
CA ALA A 90 10.24 -1.55 5.92
C ALA A 90 10.78 -1.29 4.51
N LEU A 91 11.57 -0.23 4.32
CA LEU A 91 12.19 0.04 3.02
C LEU A 91 13.15 -1.07 2.63
N ASN A 92 13.93 -1.57 3.59
CA ASN A 92 14.86 -2.68 3.33
C ASN A 92 14.13 -3.97 2.97
N LEU A 93 12.90 -4.16 3.46
CA LEU A 93 12.11 -5.34 3.16
C LEU A 93 11.31 -5.23 1.85
N GLY A 94 11.34 -4.08 1.21
CA GLY A 94 10.75 -3.93 -0.11
C GLY A 94 9.64 -2.89 -0.23
N ALA A 95 9.34 -2.14 0.83
CA ALA A 95 8.34 -1.08 0.74
C ALA A 95 8.87 0.05 -0.14
N SER A 96 7.98 0.62 -0.94
CA SER A 96 8.32 1.77 -1.76
C SER A 96 8.37 3.06 -0.95
N ASP A 97 7.51 3.15 0.07
CA ASP A 97 7.46 4.33 0.93
C ASP A 97 6.66 4.00 2.18
N ILE A 98 6.80 4.85 3.17
CA ILE A 98 6.02 4.81 4.40
C ILE A 98 5.50 6.20 4.67
N CYS A 99 4.24 6.31 5.07
CA CYS A 99 3.63 7.59 5.35
C CYS A 99 2.57 7.45 6.43
N GLU A 100 2.06 8.58 6.89
CA GLU A 100 0.91 8.58 7.76
C GLU A 100 -0.34 8.22 6.95
N PRO A 101 -1.38 7.64 7.60
CA PRO A 101 -2.59 7.24 6.89
C PRO A 101 -3.51 8.43 6.58
N ARG A 102 -2.96 9.43 5.91
CA ARG A 102 -3.69 10.61 5.45
C ARG A 102 -3.86 10.54 3.94
N ASN A 103 -5.02 11.03 3.46
CA ASN A 103 -5.33 10.95 2.05
C ASN A 103 -4.22 11.49 1.14
N GLN A 104 -3.75 12.72 1.44
CA GLN A 104 -2.72 13.34 0.61
C GLN A 104 -1.39 12.58 0.65
N ASP A 105 -1.01 12.12 1.83
CA ASP A 105 0.26 11.41 1.99
C ASP A 105 0.24 10.08 1.25
N VAL A 106 -0.85 9.34 1.38
CA VAL A 106 -0.98 8.04 0.72
C VAL A 106 -1.01 8.19 -0.79
N VAL A 107 -1.80 9.14 -1.31
CA VAL A 107 -1.88 9.39 -2.75
C VAL A 107 -0.51 9.80 -3.29
N SER A 108 0.17 10.72 -2.62
CA SER A 108 1.50 11.17 -3.05
C SER A 108 2.52 10.04 -3.07
N SER A 109 2.51 9.21 -2.03
CA SER A 109 3.44 8.07 -1.96
C SER A 109 3.19 7.06 -3.06
N LEU A 110 1.92 6.78 -3.36
CA LEU A 110 1.56 5.85 -4.43
C LEU A 110 1.98 6.40 -5.79
N LEU A 111 1.71 7.67 -6.05
CA LEU A 111 2.06 8.27 -7.33
C LEU A 111 3.57 8.27 -7.54
N ARG A 112 4.35 8.59 -6.51
CA ARG A 112 5.82 8.54 -6.62
C ARG A 112 6.32 7.14 -6.88
N GLY A 113 5.79 6.16 -6.15
CA GLY A 113 6.21 4.77 -6.32
C GLY A 113 5.88 4.22 -7.70
N LEU A 114 4.68 4.51 -8.19
CA LEU A 114 4.25 4.05 -9.51
C LEU A 114 5.00 4.77 -10.63
N THR A 115 5.29 6.05 -10.45
CA THR A 115 6.08 6.81 -11.42
C THR A 115 7.50 6.26 -11.52
N HIS A 116 8.11 5.91 -10.40
CA HIS A 116 9.44 5.30 -10.40
C HIS A 116 9.46 3.97 -11.14
N ARG A 117 8.43 3.16 -10.99
CA ARG A 117 8.33 1.90 -11.71
C ARG A 117 8.28 2.11 -13.22
N VAL A 118 7.48 3.08 -13.64
CA VAL A 118 7.34 3.39 -15.07
C VAL A 118 8.64 3.93 -15.64
N ALA A 119 9.37 4.74 -14.87
CA ALA A 119 10.62 5.34 -15.31
C ALA A 119 11.76 4.33 -15.36
N ALA A 120 11.67 3.27 -14.61
CA ALA A 120 12.68 2.23 -14.63
C ALA A 120 12.49 1.32 -15.83
#